data_a0506ffbdb0a0c2315442da65bf2e5b6
#
_entry.id   a0506ffbdb0a0c2315442da65bf2e5b6
#
_cell.length_a   1.000
_cell.length_b   1.000
_cell.length_c   1.000
_cell.angle_alpha   90.00
_cell.angle_beta   90.00
_cell.angle_gamma   90.00
#
_symmetry.space_group_name_H-M   'P 1'
#
loop_
_entity.id
_entity.type
_entity.pdbx_description
1 polymer ?
#
loop_
_entity_poly.entity_id
_entity_poly.type
_entity_poly.pdbx_seq_one_letter_code
_entity_poly.pdbx_strand_id
1 'polypeptide(L)'
;MKRLHSLDGRVVSILFLFGGVVSVHAQDSLYHTTLSDSVVSDNTHRLKLKTLVVPIILTGTSAFYVHNGWLTKQRENIQDKLSAKGKHKVKIDNYMQYSPMLAVYGLNLLGIDGKHKFWDRTDILAFSYATMGIIVNGMKYAFKEKRPDNNARNSFPSGHTATAFMGAEFLYQEYKDISPWIGYSGYLIAATTGYLRIYNNRHYLNDVVAGACIGIISTKFAYWLYPKVFTKSKCHHSNFHTISTPFYADGKVGVNVCM
;
A
#
# COMPACT_ATOMS: atom_id res chain seq x y z
N MET A 1 30.01 -32.16 28.56
CA MET A 1 30.51 -30.84 28.07
C MET A 1 29.91 -30.58 26.68
N LYS A 2 28.79 -29.87 26.56
CA LYS A 2 28.22 -29.44 25.28
C LYS A 2 28.40 -27.93 25.22
N ARG A 3 29.07 -27.47 24.16
CA ARG A 3 29.34 -26.04 23.88
C ARG A 3 28.02 -25.34 23.58
N LEU A 4 27.73 -24.30 24.34
CA LEU A 4 26.73 -23.28 23.98
C LEU A 4 27.31 -22.45 22.84
N HIS A 5 26.65 -22.46 21.68
CA HIS A 5 26.90 -21.45 20.66
C HIS A 5 26.19 -20.17 21.06
N SER A 6 26.98 -19.15 21.32
CA SER A 6 26.57 -17.75 21.43
C SER A 6 25.98 -17.31 20.09
N LEU A 7 24.72 -16.91 20.08
CA LEU A 7 24.13 -16.19 18.95
C LEU A 7 24.49 -14.73 19.09
N ASP A 8 25.45 -14.29 18.29
CA ASP A 8 25.83 -12.89 18.17
C ASP A 8 24.65 -12.06 17.68
N GLY A 9 24.28 -11.04 18.45
CA GLY A 9 23.27 -10.04 18.07
C GLY A 9 23.68 -9.34 16.78
N ARG A 10 22.96 -9.61 15.70
CA ARG A 10 23.21 -8.98 14.40
C ARG A 10 22.67 -7.55 14.42
N VAL A 11 23.58 -6.59 14.40
CA VAL A 11 23.26 -5.18 14.15
C VAL A 11 23.09 -5.01 12.65
N VAL A 12 21.86 -4.73 12.20
CA VAL A 12 21.59 -4.39 10.81
C VAL A 12 21.56 -2.88 10.68
N SER A 13 22.59 -2.32 10.06
CA SER A 13 22.66 -0.89 9.71
C SER A 13 22.03 -0.71 8.32
N ILE A 14 20.91 0.00 8.26
CA ILE A 14 20.24 0.33 7.00
C ILE A 14 20.67 1.73 6.60
N LEU A 15 21.38 1.83 5.47
CA LEU A 15 21.81 3.10 4.89
C LEU A 15 20.63 3.68 4.09
N PHE A 16 20.01 4.75 4.58
CA PHE A 16 19.05 5.52 3.79
C PHE A 16 19.79 6.49 2.88
N LEU A 17 19.36 6.60 1.62
CA LEU A 17 19.90 7.49 0.59
C LEU A 17 19.81 9.00 0.90
N PHE A 18 19.44 9.36 2.12
CA PHE A 18 19.44 10.72 2.65
C PHE A 18 20.15 10.76 4.02
N GLY A 19 21.45 10.54 4.02
CA GLY A 19 22.38 11.03 5.04
C GLY A 19 22.14 10.67 6.52
N GLY A 20 21.35 9.65 6.85
CA GLY A 20 21.13 9.23 8.23
C GLY A 20 21.30 7.73 8.40
N VAL A 21 22.15 7.32 9.32
CA VAL A 21 22.29 5.92 9.76
C VAL A 21 21.33 5.69 10.92
N VAL A 22 20.32 4.86 10.72
CA VAL A 22 19.44 4.41 11.80
C VAL A 22 19.90 3.02 12.23
N SER A 23 20.43 2.89 13.43
CA SER A 23 20.78 1.60 14.05
C SER A 23 19.56 1.04 14.74
N VAL A 24 19.04 -0.08 14.26
CA VAL A 24 17.97 -0.82 14.92
C VAL A 24 18.60 -1.90 15.79
N HIS A 25 18.42 -1.80 17.11
CA HIS A 25 18.77 -2.86 18.04
C HIS A 25 17.56 -3.81 18.18
N ALA A 26 17.74 -5.06 17.80
CA ALA A 26 16.78 -6.10 18.14
C ALA A 26 17.02 -6.52 19.58
N GLN A 27 16.08 -6.19 20.48
CA GLN A 27 16.03 -6.74 21.82
C GLN A 27 15.31 -8.10 21.76
N ASP A 28 16.03 -9.17 22.01
CA ASP A 28 15.46 -10.49 22.27
C ASP A 28 14.68 -10.44 23.58
N SER A 29 13.37 -10.29 23.50
CA SER A 29 12.46 -10.52 24.60
C SER A 29 12.11 -12.01 24.64
N LEU A 30 12.75 -12.74 25.54
CA LEU A 30 12.36 -14.12 25.92
C LEU A 30 10.95 -14.10 26.50
N TYR A 31 9.94 -14.35 25.66
CA TYR A 31 8.61 -14.66 26.14
C TYR A 31 8.49 -16.14 26.53
N HIS A 32 8.48 -16.40 27.82
CA HIS A 32 7.94 -17.64 28.37
C HIS A 32 6.44 -17.73 28.02
N THR A 33 6.13 -18.59 27.08
CA THR A 33 4.73 -18.92 26.74
C THR A 33 4.17 -19.84 27.78
N THR A 34 3.51 -19.30 28.80
CA THR A 34 2.51 -20.07 29.55
C THR A 34 1.29 -20.24 28.64
N LEU A 35 0.97 -21.48 28.31
CA LEU A 35 -0.27 -21.85 27.65
C LEU A 35 -1.45 -21.49 28.58
N SER A 36 -1.99 -20.31 28.38
CA SER A 36 -3.30 -19.92 28.81
C SER A 36 -4.18 -19.91 27.58
N ASP A 37 -5.17 -20.80 27.55
CA ASP A 37 -6.28 -20.78 26.60
C ASP A 37 -7.06 -19.47 26.76
N SER A 38 -6.52 -18.40 26.18
CA SER A 38 -7.27 -17.16 25.99
C SER A 38 -7.93 -17.24 24.62
N VAL A 39 -9.24 -17.35 24.64
CA VAL A 39 -10.15 -17.06 23.54
C VAL A 39 -9.58 -15.86 22.76
N VAL A 40 -8.94 -16.13 21.62
CA VAL A 40 -8.46 -15.10 20.71
C VAL A 40 -9.69 -14.40 20.16
N SER A 41 -9.99 -13.26 20.74
CA SER A 41 -11.06 -12.37 20.30
C SER A 41 -10.85 -12.06 18.81
N ASP A 42 -11.81 -12.48 18.00
CA ASP A 42 -11.92 -12.30 16.55
C ASP A 42 -12.13 -10.81 16.15
N ASN A 43 -11.32 -9.92 16.71
CA ASN A 43 -11.40 -8.47 16.43
C ASN A 43 -10.43 -7.97 15.33
N THR A 44 -9.61 -8.86 14.73
CA THR A 44 -8.54 -8.44 13.82
C THR A 44 -8.97 -8.22 12.37
N HIS A 45 -10.18 -8.65 11.98
CA HIS A 45 -10.63 -8.61 10.58
C HIS A 45 -11.73 -7.58 10.27
N ARG A 46 -12.04 -6.68 11.21
CA ARG A 46 -12.99 -5.60 10.93
C ARG A 46 -12.30 -4.46 10.21
N LEU A 47 -12.76 -4.14 9.00
CA LEU A 47 -12.39 -2.91 8.33
C LEU A 47 -12.71 -1.75 9.28
N LYS A 48 -11.69 -1.04 9.74
CA LYS A 48 -11.89 0.14 10.59
C LYS A 48 -12.45 1.27 9.72
N LEU A 49 -13.77 1.28 9.52
CA LEU A 49 -14.47 2.27 8.68
C LEU A 49 -14.02 3.70 8.98
N LYS A 50 -13.75 4.02 10.26
CA LYS A 50 -13.23 5.33 10.68
C LYS A 50 -11.96 5.75 9.93
N THR A 51 -11.09 4.80 9.53
CA THR A 51 -9.85 5.10 8.80
C THR A 51 -10.07 5.34 7.30
N LEU A 52 -11.24 5.03 6.76
CA LEU A 52 -11.62 5.28 5.38
C LEU A 52 -12.42 6.54 5.19
N VAL A 53 -13.01 7.10 6.25
CA VAL A 53 -13.87 8.30 6.18
C VAL A 53 -13.11 9.47 5.55
N VAL A 54 -11.91 9.77 6.06
CA VAL A 54 -11.10 10.90 5.56
C VAL A 54 -10.72 10.70 4.09
N PRO A 55 -10.14 9.56 3.65
CA PRO A 55 -9.86 9.31 2.23
C PRO A 55 -11.10 9.39 1.32
N ILE A 56 -12.24 8.90 1.77
CA ILE A 56 -13.50 8.94 0.98
C ILE A 56 -13.97 10.40 0.82
N ILE A 57 -13.99 11.18 1.89
CA ILE A 57 -14.38 12.59 1.84
C ILE A 57 -13.43 13.38 0.93
N LEU A 58 -12.12 13.18 1.07
CA LEU A 58 -11.12 13.85 0.24
C LEU A 58 -11.24 13.47 -1.25
N THR A 59 -11.57 12.21 -1.56
CA THR A 59 -11.82 11.80 -2.94
C THR A 59 -13.08 12.46 -3.49
N GLY A 60 -14.16 12.49 -2.71
CA GLY A 60 -15.42 13.14 -3.09
C GLY A 60 -15.26 14.66 -3.30
N THR A 61 -14.60 15.35 -2.39
CA THR A 61 -14.31 16.79 -2.53
C THR A 61 -13.41 17.06 -3.74
N SER A 62 -12.39 16.22 -3.98
CA SER A 62 -11.52 16.34 -5.16
C SER A 62 -12.31 16.17 -6.46
N ALA A 63 -13.28 15.25 -6.51
CA ALA A 63 -14.16 15.06 -7.66
C ALA A 63 -15.08 16.28 -7.87
N PHE A 64 -15.56 16.89 -6.78
CA PHE A 64 -16.38 18.11 -6.86
C PHE A 64 -15.61 19.29 -7.48
N TYR A 65 -14.31 19.39 -7.22
CA TYR A 65 -13.44 20.41 -7.85
C TYR A 65 -13.39 20.32 -9.37
N VAL A 66 -13.57 19.12 -9.95
CA VAL A 66 -13.55 18.92 -11.40
C VAL A 66 -14.75 19.58 -12.09
N HIS A 67 -15.90 19.58 -11.44
CA HIS A 67 -17.17 20.04 -12.03
C HIS A 67 -17.54 21.50 -11.70
N ASN A 68 -16.87 22.14 -10.75
CA ASN A 68 -17.19 23.49 -10.31
C ASN A 68 -16.26 24.51 -10.98
N GLY A 69 -16.79 25.39 -11.84
CA GLY A 69 -16.01 26.34 -12.62
C GLY A 69 -15.20 27.34 -11.79
N TRP A 70 -15.69 27.79 -10.64
CA TRP A 70 -14.94 28.66 -9.74
C TRP A 70 -13.76 27.94 -9.11
N LEU A 71 -13.96 26.70 -8.64
CA LEU A 71 -12.91 25.87 -8.07
C LEU A 71 -11.88 25.44 -9.13
N THR A 72 -12.31 25.25 -10.38
CA THR A 72 -11.40 25.00 -11.51
C THR A 72 -10.40 26.13 -11.69
N LYS A 73 -10.86 27.38 -11.65
CA LYS A 73 -9.98 28.55 -11.74
C LYS A 73 -8.98 28.64 -10.57
N GLN A 74 -9.40 28.27 -9.36
CA GLN A 74 -8.50 28.24 -8.19
C GLN A 74 -7.41 27.17 -8.33
N ARG A 75 -7.75 25.96 -8.78
CA ARG A 75 -6.76 24.89 -8.98
C ARG A 75 -5.75 25.24 -10.09
N GLU A 76 -6.20 25.94 -11.14
CA GLU A 76 -5.31 26.43 -12.20
C GLU A 76 -4.32 27.46 -11.65
N ASN A 77 -4.78 28.39 -10.82
CA ASN A 77 -3.92 29.37 -10.14
C ASN A 77 -2.88 28.68 -9.23
N ILE A 78 -3.28 27.61 -8.51
CA ILE A 78 -2.36 26.83 -7.68
C ILE A 78 -1.35 26.09 -8.58
N GLN A 79 -1.82 25.47 -9.66
CA GLN A 79 -0.98 24.78 -10.64
C GLN A 79 0.07 25.72 -11.23
N ASP A 80 -0.33 26.93 -11.58
CA ASP A 80 0.55 27.94 -12.15
C ASP A 80 1.69 28.37 -11.21
N LYS A 81 1.43 28.34 -9.90
CA LYS A 81 2.43 28.65 -8.88
C LYS A 81 3.38 27.48 -8.59
N LEU A 82 2.88 26.25 -8.65
CA LEU A 82 3.63 25.05 -8.25
C LEU A 82 4.36 24.38 -9.41
N SER A 83 3.91 24.60 -10.66
CA SER A 83 4.52 23.93 -11.82
C SER A 83 5.79 24.62 -12.28
N ALA A 84 6.72 23.81 -12.77
CA ALA A 84 7.95 24.27 -13.43
C ALA A 84 7.65 24.73 -14.86
N LYS A 85 6.98 25.87 -15.04
CA LYS A 85 6.71 26.43 -16.36
C LYS A 85 8.00 26.61 -17.17
N GLY A 86 8.17 25.79 -18.23
CA GLY A 86 9.33 25.89 -19.12
C GLY A 86 10.67 25.34 -18.57
N LYS A 87 10.71 24.80 -17.35
CA LYS A 87 11.90 24.19 -16.75
C LYS A 87 12.00 22.68 -17.10
N HIS A 88 13.19 22.10 -16.89
CA HIS A 88 13.40 20.67 -17.13
C HIS A 88 12.43 19.79 -16.32
N LYS A 89 11.70 18.92 -17.04
CA LYS A 89 10.81 17.93 -16.41
C LYS A 89 11.64 16.83 -15.76
N VAL A 90 11.32 16.53 -14.51
CA VAL A 90 11.97 15.45 -13.75
C VAL A 90 11.23 14.14 -14.02
N LYS A 91 11.92 13.16 -14.63
CA LYS A 91 11.30 11.87 -15.02
C LYS A 91 11.37 10.78 -13.96
N ILE A 92 12.00 11.05 -12.81
CA ILE A 92 12.21 10.06 -11.76
C ILE A 92 10.90 9.58 -11.14
N ASP A 93 9.85 10.38 -11.17
CA ASP A 93 8.50 10.08 -10.68
C ASP A 93 7.90 8.83 -11.34
N ASN A 94 8.29 8.53 -12.60
CA ASN A 94 7.84 7.33 -13.30
C ASN A 94 8.33 6.03 -12.65
N TYR A 95 9.51 6.04 -12.02
CA TYR A 95 10.10 4.90 -11.34
C TYR A 95 9.83 4.93 -9.84
N MET A 96 9.88 6.11 -9.24
CA MET A 96 9.73 6.32 -7.80
C MET A 96 8.36 5.86 -7.28
N GLN A 97 7.32 5.88 -8.12
CA GLN A 97 5.98 5.38 -7.77
C GLN A 97 5.97 3.90 -7.34
N TYR A 98 6.93 3.09 -7.80
CA TYR A 98 7.02 1.67 -7.47
C TYR A 98 7.92 1.40 -6.27
N SER A 99 8.77 2.35 -5.87
CA SER A 99 9.78 2.10 -4.86
C SER A 99 9.22 1.69 -3.48
N PRO A 100 8.08 2.21 -2.96
CA PRO A 100 7.57 1.75 -1.68
C PRO A 100 7.11 0.29 -1.68
N MET A 101 6.48 -0.19 -2.78
CA MET A 101 6.10 -1.59 -2.87
C MET A 101 7.30 -2.51 -3.07
N LEU A 102 8.32 -2.07 -3.83
CA LEU A 102 9.56 -2.83 -4.00
C LEU A 102 10.36 -2.90 -2.70
N ALA A 103 10.30 -1.86 -1.86
CA ALA A 103 10.94 -1.86 -0.55
C ALA A 103 10.44 -2.99 0.35
N VAL A 104 9.16 -3.39 0.26
CA VAL A 104 8.60 -4.52 1.01
C VAL A 104 9.36 -5.81 0.70
N TYR A 105 9.58 -6.08 -0.57
CA TYR A 105 10.31 -7.28 -1.00
C TYR A 105 11.81 -7.17 -0.72
N GLY A 106 12.38 -5.97 -0.90
CA GLY A 106 13.79 -5.71 -0.58
C GLY A 106 14.11 -5.92 0.90
N LEU A 107 13.29 -5.40 1.81
CA LEU A 107 13.44 -5.60 3.24
C LEU A 107 13.34 -7.08 3.64
N ASN A 108 12.43 -7.81 3.02
CA ASN A 108 12.30 -9.24 3.25
C ASN A 108 13.53 -10.03 2.77
N LEU A 109 14.12 -9.66 1.62
CA LEU A 109 15.38 -10.25 1.15
C LEU A 109 16.56 -9.96 2.09
N LEU A 110 16.50 -8.84 2.82
CA LEU A 110 17.49 -8.47 3.84
C LEU A 110 17.25 -9.16 5.20
N GLY A 111 16.26 -10.06 5.29
CA GLY A 111 15.94 -10.81 6.50
C GLY A 111 15.03 -10.05 7.48
N ILE A 112 14.43 -8.94 7.07
CA ILE A 112 13.41 -8.23 7.86
C ILE A 112 12.05 -8.71 7.35
N ASP A 113 11.49 -9.71 8.03
CA ASP A 113 10.22 -10.30 7.62
C ASP A 113 9.05 -9.34 7.87
N GLY A 114 8.17 -9.19 6.89
CA GLY A 114 6.92 -8.47 7.03
C GLY A 114 5.85 -9.33 7.71
N LYS A 115 4.66 -8.74 7.88
CA LYS A 115 3.52 -9.38 8.55
C LYS A 115 3.04 -10.66 7.86
N HIS A 116 3.09 -10.71 6.52
CA HIS A 116 2.59 -11.82 5.72
C HIS A 116 3.74 -12.55 5.02
N LYS A 117 3.55 -13.84 4.72
CA LYS A 117 4.47 -14.62 3.89
C LYS A 117 4.49 -14.10 2.45
N PHE A 118 5.50 -14.50 1.68
CA PHE A 118 5.73 -14.01 0.32
C PHE A 118 4.49 -14.11 -0.59
N TRP A 119 3.83 -15.25 -0.64
CA TRP A 119 2.66 -15.46 -1.50
C TRP A 119 1.45 -14.67 -1.02
N ASP A 120 1.16 -14.69 0.28
CA ASP A 120 0.04 -13.97 0.88
C ASP A 120 0.15 -12.46 0.60
N ARG A 121 1.35 -11.88 0.79
CA ARG A 121 1.57 -10.46 0.52
C ARG A 121 1.50 -10.12 -0.97
N THR A 122 1.92 -11.05 -1.85
CA THR A 122 1.86 -10.87 -3.30
C THR A 122 0.40 -10.87 -3.78
N ASP A 123 -0.42 -11.75 -3.23
CA ASP A 123 -1.87 -11.76 -3.50
C ASP A 123 -2.54 -10.48 -3.01
N ILE A 124 -2.23 -10.03 -1.78
CA ILE A 124 -2.74 -8.76 -1.24
C ILE A 124 -2.33 -7.59 -2.15
N LEU A 125 -1.09 -7.55 -2.61
CA LEU A 125 -0.62 -6.52 -3.54
C LEU A 125 -1.36 -6.58 -4.87
N ALA A 126 -1.57 -7.77 -5.43
CA ALA A 126 -2.31 -7.96 -6.68
C ALA A 126 -3.76 -7.48 -6.56
N PHE A 127 -4.46 -7.81 -5.45
CA PHE A 127 -5.81 -7.31 -5.17
C PHE A 127 -5.83 -5.79 -4.98
N SER A 128 -4.83 -5.23 -4.29
CA SER A 128 -4.70 -3.77 -4.13
C SER A 128 -4.57 -3.09 -5.49
N TYR A 129 -3.71 -3.63 -6.35
CA TYR A 129 -3.44 -3.10 -7.68
C TYR A 129 -4.66 -3.21 -8.60
N ALA A 130 -5.35 -4.35 -8.58
CA ALA A 130 -6.57 -4.58 -9.37
C ALA A 130 -7.67 -3.60 -8.93
N THR A 131 -7.94 -3.50 -7.63
CA THR A 131 -8.95 -2.60 -7.07
C THR A 131 -8.64 -1.14 -7.42
N MET A 132 -7.40 -0.70 -7.20
CA MET A 132 -6.96 0.65 -7.55
C MET A 132 -7.10 0.90 -9.05
N GLY A 133 -6.69 -0.05 -9.89
CA GLY A 133 -6.76 0.07 -11.34
C GLY A 133 -8.18 0.21 -11.85
N ILE A 134 -9.11 -0.57 -11.32
CA ILE A 134 -10.54 -0.49 -11.66
C ILE A 134 -11.09 0.90 -11.30
N ILE A 135 -10.84 1.38 -10.07
CA ILE A 135 -11.34 2.68 -9.61
C ILE A 135 -10.74 3.82 -10.42
N VAL A 136 -9.41 3.85 -10.58
CA VAL A 136 -8.69 4.93 -11.29
C VAL A 136 -9.14 5.00 -12.74
N ASN A 137 -9.19 3.87 -13.45
CA ASN A 137 -9.59 3.86 -14.87
C ASN A 137 -11.07 4.16 -15.04
N GLY A 138 -11.93 3.63 -14.17
CA GLY A 138 -13.35 3.96 -14.16
C GLY A 138 -13.60 5.46 -14.00
N MET A 139 -12.92 6.08 -13.03
CA MET A 139 -13.01 7.54 -12.82
C MET A 139 -12.44 8.34 -13.98
N LYS A 140 -11.30 7.95 -14.58
CA LYS A 140 -10.76 8.60 -15.78
C LYS A 140 -11.74 8.58 -16.94
N TYR A 141 -12.40 7.45 -17.14
CA TYR A 141 -13.40 7.30 -18.17
C TYR A 141 -14.66 8.15 -17.89
N ALA A 142 -15.09 8.24 -16.64
CA ALA A 142 -16.28 9.00 -16.25
C ALA A 142 -16.05 10.52 -16.31
N PHE A 143 -14.92 11.00 -15.77
CA PHE A 143 -14.65 12.45 -15.64
C PHE A 143 -14.07 13.09 -16.89
N LYS A 144 -13.24 12.37 -17.65
CA LYS A 144 -12.61 12.85 -18.90
C LYS A 144 -11.91 14.21 -18.76
N GLU A 145 -11.30 14.46 -17.60
CA GLU A 145 -10.67 15.74 -17.25
C GLU A 145 -9.41 15.98 -18.08
N LYS A 146 -9.22 17.21 -18.56
CA LYS A 146 -8.05 17.62 -19.33
C LYS A 146 -6.82 17.76 -18.43
N ARG A 147 -5.67 17.33 -18.94
CA ARG A 147 -4.38 17.54 -18.26
C ARG A 147 -3.91 18.97 -18.40
N PRO A 148 -3.16 19.49 -17.41
CA PRO A 148 -2.60 20.83 -17.51
C PRO A 148 -1.49 20.98 -18.58
N ASP A 149 -0.79 19.88 -18.96
CA ASP A 149 0.35 19.92 -19.89
C ASP A 149 -0.03 19.62 -21.35
N ASN A 150 -1.17 19.03 -21.60
CA ASN A 150 -1.63 18.65 -22.94
C ASN A 150 -3.16 18.51 -22.98
N ASN A 151 -3.70 18.21 -24.17
CA ASN A 151 -5.14 18.05 -24.35
C ASN A 151 -5.68 16.64 -24.02
N ALA A 152 -4.87 15.75 -23.44
CA ALA A 152 -5.33 14.41 -23.06
C ALA A 152 -6.37 14.48 -21.97
N ARG A 153 -7.50 13.78 -22.16
CA ARG A 153 -8.66 13.80 -21.24
C ARG A 153 -8.61 12.63 -20.24
N ASN A 154 -7.53 12.54 -19.48
CA ASN A 154 -7.32 11.49 -18.48
C ASN A 154 -6.55 11.98 -17.25
N SER A 155 -6.75 13.26 -16.87
CA SER A 155 -6.05 13.85 -15.73
C SER A 155 -6.53 13.26 -14.41
N PHE A 156 -7.83 13.24 -14.16
CA PHE A 156 -8.42 12.85 -12.88
C PHE A 156 -8.81 11.36 -12.84
N PRO A 157 -8.45 10.63 -11.78
CA PRO A 157 -7.42 10.94 -10.78
C PRO A 157 -5.99 10.57 -11.25
N SER A 158 -4.96 10.98 -10.48
CA SER A 158 -3.56 10.68 -10.79
C SER A 158 -3.20 9.22 -10.54
N GLY A 159 -2.91 8.47 -11.62
CA GLY A 159 -2.54 7.05 -11.51
C GLY A 159 -1.17 6.83 -10.85
N HIS A 160 -0.14 7.64 -11.17
CA HIS A 160 1.19 7.53 -10.54
C HIS A 160 1.11 7.76 -9.02
N THR A 161 0.34 8.76 -8.60
CA THR A 161 0.13 9.02 -7.17
C THR A 161 -0.63 7.88 -6.51
N ALA A 162 -1.67 7.35 -7.17
CA ALA A 162 -2.41 6.20 -6.66
C ALA A 162 -1.50 4.97 -6.46
N THR A 163 -0.64 4.66 -7.43
CA THR A 163 0.34 3.57 -7.33
C THR A 163 1.32 3.80 -6.18
N ALA A 164 1.86 5.01 -6.05
CA ALA A 164 2.82 5.34 -5.00
C ALA A 164 2.20 5.20 -3.61
N PHE A 165 0.99 5.74 -3.38
CA PHE A 165 0.30 5.67 -2.10
C PHE A 165 -0.25 4.27 -1.80
N MET A 166 -0.62 3.50 -2.80
CA MET A 166 -0.94 2.08 -2.66
C MET A 166 0.27 1.31 -2.13
N GLY A 167 1.45 1.51 -2.74
CA GLY A 167 2.70 0.90 -2.28
C GLY A 167 3.13 1.37 -0.90
N ALA A 168 2.92 2.65 -0.57
CA ALA A 168 3.23 3.20 0.75
C ALA A 168 2.32 2.62 1.85
N GLU A 169 1.02 2.51 1.61
CA GLU A 169 0.10 1.85 2.55
C GLU A 169 0.43 0.36 2.69
N PHE A 170 0.83 -0.32 1.59
CA PHE A 170 1.27 -1.71 1.62
C PHE A 170 2.52 -1.87 2.49
N LEU A 171 3.53 -1.03 2.30
CA LEU A 171 4.74 -1.01 3.14
C LEU A 171 4.39 -0.74 4.61
N TYR A 172 3.51 0.21 4.88
CA TYR A 172 3.06 0.51 6.23
C TYR A 172 2.35 -0.69 6.88
N GLN A 173 1.43 -1.35 6.17
CA GLN A 173 0.68 -2.49 6.71
C GLN A 173 1.57 -3.70 7.01
N GLU A 174 2.62 -3.93 6.22
CA GLU A 174 3.54 -5.05 6.42
C GLU A 174 4.52 -4.80 7.58
N TYR A 175 4.94 -3.53 7.81
CA TYR A 175 6.06 -3.24 8.71
C TYR A 175 5.72 -2.37 9.91
N LYS A 176 4.48 -1.86 10.05
CA LYS A 176 4.08 -0.98 11.17
C LYS A 176 4.28 -1.59 12.56
N ASP A 177 4.13 -2.93 12.66
CA ASP A 177 4.26 -3.65 13.93
C ASP A 177 5.73 -3.89 14.30
N ILE A 178 6.67 -3.77 13.32
CA ILE A 178 8.12 -3.86 13.50
C ILE A 178 8.70 -2.46 13.73
N SER A 179 8.44 -1.56 12.80
CA SER A 179 8.84 -0.16 12.89
C SER A 179 7.89 0.72 12.07
N PRO A 180 7.08 1.57 12.70
CA PRO A 180 6.19 2.48 11.99
C PRO A 180 6.94 3.47 11.09
N TRP A 181 8.21 3.77 11.40
CA TRP A 181 9.05 4.67 10.61
C TRP A 181 9.33 4.14 9.19
N ILE A 182 9.44 2.81 9.04
CA ILE A 182 9.57 2.18 7.71
C ILE A 182 8.33 2.51 6.86
N GLY A 183 7.15 2.37 7.44
CA GLY A 183 5.90 2.72 6.75
C GLY A 183 5.82 4.21 6.41
N TYR A 184 6.17 5.09 7.34
CA TYR A 184 6.15 6.55 7.10
C TYR A 184 7.14 6.97 6.01
N SER A 185 8.30 6.31 5.89
CA SER A 185 9.24 6.58 4.79
C SER A 185 8.60 6.32 3.42
N GLY A 186 7.78 5.29 3.28
CA GLY A 186 7.01 5.03 2.07
C GLY A 186 6.05 6.15 1.73
N TYR A 187 5.35 6.70 2.72
CA TYR A 187 4.46 7.85 2.50
C TYR A 187 5.20 9.12 2.09
N LEU A 188 6.41 9.35 2.61
CA LEU A 188 7.24 10.47 2.20
C LEU A 188 7.61 10.35 0.71
N ILE A 189 8.02 9.17 0.26
CA ILE A 189 8.31 8.88 -1.15
C ILE A 189 7.06 9.07 -2.03
N ALA A 190 5.91 8.57 -1.57
CA ALA A 190 4.65 8.71 -2.28
C ALA A 190 4.21 10.18 -2.39
N ALA A 191 4.36 10.96 -1.32
CA ALA A 191 4.07 12.40 -1.33
C ALA A 191 5.00 13.15 -2.30
N THR A 192 6.29 12.81 -2.32
CA THR A 192 7.27 13.35 -3.28
C THR A 192 6.88 13.00 -4.72
N THR A 193 6.44 11.75 -4.97
CA THR A 193 5.91 11.35 -6.29
C THR A 193 4.72 12.22 -6.68
N GLY A 194 3.75 12.42 -5.79
CA GLY A 194 2.60 13.29 -6.02
C GLY A 194 2.99 14.74 -6.31
N TYR A 195 3.93 15.29 -5.54
CA TYR A 195 4.47 16.63 -5.76
C TYR A 195 5.12 16.76 -7.14
N LEU A 196 5.94 15.80 -7.55
CA LEU A 196 6.58 15.80 -8.86
C LEU A 196 5.56 15.74 -10.02
N ARG A 197 4.39 15.11 -9.83
CA ARG A 197 3.32 15.16 -10.85
C ARG A 197 2.78 16.57 -11.03
N ILE A 198 2.63 17.34 -9.95
CA ILE A 198 2.22 18.75 -10.01
C ILE A 198 3.34 19.61 -10.61
N TYR A 199 4.58 19.43 -10.13
CA TYR A 199 5.76 20.16 -10.60
C TYR A 199 5.99 19.96 -12.10
N ASN A 200 5.86 18.73 -12.59
CA ASN A 200 5.97 18.39 -14.02
C ASN A 200 4.77 18.85 -14.86
N ASN A 201 3.80 19.54 -14.28
CA ASN A 201 2.56 20.01 -14.92
C ASN A 201 1.73 18.87 -15.55
N ARG A 202 1.75 17.67 -14.95
CA ARG A 202 1.05 16.47 -15.43
C ARG A 202 -0.36 16.31 -14.86
N HIS A 203 -0.55 16.76 -13.63
CA HIS A 203 -1.79 16.62 -12.87
C HIS A 203 -2.02 17.84 -11.99
N TYR A 204 -3.27 18.18 -11.74
CA TYR A 204 -3.66 19.16 -10.75
C TYR A 204 -3.55 18.60 -9.33
N LEU A 205 -3.54 19.50 -8.33
CA LEU A 205 -3.48 19.11 -6.91
C LEU A 205 -4.62 18.18 -6.50
N ASN A 206 -5.86 18.44 -6.93
CA ASN A 206 -7.01 17.60 -6.65
C ASN A 206 -6.87 16.19 -7.25
N ASP A 207 -6.25 16.02 -8.43
CA ASP A 207 -6.00 14.72 -9.05
C ASP A 207 -5.01 13.89 -8.21
N VAL A 208 -4.01 14.58 -7.65
CA VAL A 208 -2.99 13.98 -6.76
C VAL A 208 -3.62 13.55 -5.45
N VAL A 209 -4.44 14.40 -4.81
CA VAL A 209 -5.14 14.08 -3.56
C VAL A 209 -6.09 12.90 -3.75
N ALA A 210 -6.91 12.92 -4.82
CA ALA A 210 -7.79 11.80 -5.13
C ALA A 210 -7.01 10.50 -5.39
N GLY A 211 -5.92 10.57 -6.15
CA GLY A 211 -5.05 9.42 -6.41
C GLY A 211 -4.48 8.83 -5.12
N ALA A 212 -3.95 9.67 -4.23
CA ALA A 212 -3.42 9.24 -2.94
C ALA A 212 -4.48 8.51 -2.10
N CYS A 213 -5.67 9.08 -1.99
CA CYS A 213 -6.78 8.49 -1.25
C CYS A 213 -7.23 7.13 -1.84
N ILE A 214 -7.35 7.04 -3.17
CA ILE A 214 -7.72 5.80 -3.85
C ILE A 214 -6.68 4.71 -3.61
N GLY A 215 -5.38 5.04 -3.68
CA GLY A 215 -4.31 4.08 -3.38
C GLY A 215 -4.41 3.51 -1.96
N ILE A 216 -4.60 4.38 -0.96
CA ILE A 216 -4.78 3.97 0.45
C ILE A 216 -6.04 3.11 0.63
N ILE A 217 -7.17 3.54 0.08
CA ILE A 217 -8.45 2.79 0.18
C ILE A 217 -8.30 1.39 -0.42
N SER A 218 -7.71 1.30 -1.61
CA SER A 218 -7.56 0.03 -2.33
C SER A 218 -6.71 -0.96 -1.56
N THR A 219 -5.62 -0.51 -0.94
CA THR A 219 -4.77 -1.37 -0.12
C THR A 219 -5.48 -1.81 1.16
N LYS A 220 -6.11 -0.89 1.89
CA LYS A 220 -6.88 -1.24 3.11
C LYS A 220 -8.01 -2.22 2.80
N PHE A 221 -8.68 -2.05 1.66
CA PHE A 221 -9.71 -2.97 1.18
C PHE A 221 -9.14 -4.37 0.89
N ALA A 222 -7.98 -4.45 0.23
CA ALA A 222 -7.31 -5.72 -0.06
C ALA A 222 -6.92 -6.46 1.22
N TYR A 223 -6.34 -5.78 2.22
CA TYR A 223 -6.03 -6.38 3.53
C TYR A 223 -7.27 -6.87 4.28
N TRP A 224 -8.40 -6.23 4.10
CA TRP A 224 -9.66 -6.67 4.69
C TRP A 224 -10.29 -7.85 3.93
N LEU A 225 -10.18 -7.84 2.60
CA LEU A 225 -10.77 -8.86 1.74
C LEU A 225 -9.98 -10.17 1.79
N TYR A 226 -8.65 -10.08 1.78
CA TYR A 226 -7.75 -11.23 1.68
C TYR A 226 -8.08 -12.36 2.68
N PRO A 227 -8.15 -12.11 3.99
CA PRO A 227 -8.46 -13.17 4.96
C PRO A 227 -9.85 -13.76 4.78
N LYS A 228 -10.80 -13.00 4.23
CA LYS A 228 -12.16 -13.49 4.00
C LYS A 228 -12.26 -14.43 2.80
N VAL A 229 -11.39 -14.25 1.81
CA VAL A 229 -11.37 -15.07 0.60
C VAL A 229 -10.52 -16.32 0.80
N PHE A 230 -9.35 -16.18 1.46
CA PHE A 230 -8.35 -17.24 1.52
C PHE A 230 -8.25 -17.98 2.87
N THR A 231 -8.76 -17.41 3.98
CA THR A 231 -8.72 -18.08 5.30
C THR A 231 -9.94 -18.92 5.63
N LYS A 232 -10.93 -19.03 4.75
CA LYS A 232 -12.09 -19.91 4.96
C LYS A 232 -11.77 -21.41 4.88
N SER A 233 -10.52 -21.80 4.64
CA SER A 233 -10.10 -23.21 4.57
C SER A 233 -9.52 -23.79 5.87
N LYS A 234 -9.78 -23.18 7.04
CA LYS A 234 -9.65 -23.91 8.30
C LYS A 234 -10.97 -24.62 8.56
N CYS A 235 -11.02 -25.89 8.17
CA CYS A 235 -12.13 -26.77 8.47
C CYS A 235 -12.46 -26.68 9.98
N HIS A 236 -13.60 -26.09 10.28
CA HIS A 236 -14.19 -26.25 11.61
C HIS A 236 -14.74 -27.69 11.65
N HIS A 237 -14.15 -28.50 12.51
CA HIS A 237 -14.59 -29.88 12.75
C HIS A 237 -15.98 -29.83 13.42
N SER A 238 -17.02 -29.72 12.62
CA SER A 238 -18.38 -30.02 13.05
C SER A 238 -19.24 -30.41 11.86
N ASN A 239 -19.54 -31.71 11.80
CA ASN A 239 -20.55 -32.38 10.98
C ASN A 239 -20.36 -32.42 9.44
N PHE A 240 -19.85 -33.55 8.99
CA PHE A 240 -20.09 -34.22 7.69
C PHE A 240 -20.58 -33.38 6.52
N HIS A 241 -19.69 -32.60 5.92
CA HIS A 241 -19.77 -32.26 4.50
C HIS A 241 -18.35 -32.23 3.94
N THR A 242 -18.06 -33.18 3.07
CA THR A 242 -16.79 -33.26 2.35
C THR A 242 -16.66 -32.04 1.44
N ILE A 243 -15.81 -31.08 1.79
CA ILE A 243 -15.50 -29.92 0.93
C ILE A 243 -14.12 -30.18 0.32
N SER A 244 -14.09 -30.31 -1.00
CA SER A 244 -12.83 -30.42 -1.75
C SER A 244 -12.44 -29.04 -2.29
N THR A 245 -11.26 -28.55 -1.90
CA THR A 245 -10.72 -27.29 -2.43
C THR A 245 -9.40 -27.56 -3.15
N PRO A 246 -9.26 -27.15 -4.41
CA PRO A 246 -7.97 -27.25 -5.08
C PRO A 246 -6.97 -26.28 -4.45
N PHE A 247 -5.72 -26.72 -4.27
CA PHE A 247 -4.64 -25.86 -3.81
C PHE A 247 -3.39 -26.07 -4.66
N TYR A 248 -2.58 -25.02 -4.75
CA TYR A 248 -1.26 -25.05 -5.35
C TYR A 248 -0.23 -24.57 -4.34
N ALA A 249 0.71 -25.44 -3.96
CA ALA A 249 1.82 -25.10 -3.07
C ALA A 249 3.06 -25.88 -3.48
N ASP A 250 4.22 -25.23 -3.43
CA ASP A 250 5.53 -25.82 -3.72
C ASP A 250 5.63 -26.52 -5.08
N GLY A 251 5.02 -25.94 -6.13
CA GLY A 251 5.05 -26.52 -7.48
C GLY A 251 4.13 -27.73 -7.67
N LYS A 252 3.29 -28.07 -6.68
CA LYS A 252 2.36 -29.22 -6.73
C LYS A 252 0.92 -28.73 -6.69
N VAL A 253 0.10 -29.26 -7.57
CA VAL A 253 -1.35 -29.09 -7.54
C VAL A 253 -1.94 -30.22 -6.69
N GLY A 254 -2.76 -29.87 -5.71
CA GLY A 254 -3.43 -30.84 -4.86
C GLY A 254 -4.88 -30.47 -4.60
N VAL A 255 -5.62 -31.38 -3.99
CA VAL A 255 -6.99 -31.17 -3.55
C VAL A 255 -7.04 -31.49 -2.06
N ASN A 256 -7.41 -30.51 -1.23
CA ASN A 256 -7.70 -30.74 0.18
C ASN A 256 -9.10 -31.32 0.31
N VAL A 257 -9.20 -32.49 0.88
CA VAL A 257 -10.46 -33.12 1.23
C VAL A 257 -10.60 -33.09 2.75
N CYS A 258 -11.55 -32.32 3.24
CA CYS A 258 -11.93 -32.33 4.67
C CYS A 258 -13.10 -33.29 4.85
N MET A 259 -12.86 -34.35 5.64
CA MET A 259 -13.88 -35.29 6.08
C MET A 259 -14.31 -34.97 7.49
#